data_55d40f03ba0e4a0d3d76cc1e24c28e4c
#
_entry.id   55d40f03ba0e4a0d3d76cc1e24c28e4c
#
_cell.length_a   1.000
_cell.length_b   1.000
_cell.length_c   1.000
_cell.angle_alpha   90.00
_cell.angle_beta   90.00
_cell.angle_gamma   90.00
#
_symmetry.space_group_name_H-M   'P 1'
#
loop_
_entity.id
_entity.type
_entity.pdbx_description
1 polymer ?
#
loop_
_entity_poly.entity_id
_entity_poly.type
_entity_poly.pdbx_seq_one_letter_code
_entity_poly.pdbx_strand_id
1 'polypeptide(L)'
;VYADARENLLDAPHIRPLIALLRVIDNPAQDIYLAAAMLGPMFGFTDDDLVRLRAGAQTPDKHTRISLYGAVLQAVQSGAEDDFTLRVQAFYQRLTALRRMARSVPVEELLEEIFVSTGYLAALGAMENGQRRREDARRFASFCAGAGAGGISALVRAIDAATLAGSTGQETAPGGARPGCVTIMTIHRSKGLQFPVVFVADTARQFNAADTRQPVLLHRVCGAGLRLRPEGGEGAYKTAAYTALSTVHAAEMRSEQMRLLYVALT
;
A
#
# COMPACT_ATOMS: atom_id res chain seq x y z
N VAL A 1 -5.59 10.66 -20.65
CA VAL A 1 -6.26 9.41 -20.26
C VAL A 1 -6.15 9.27 -18.75
N TYR A 2 -7.27 9.08 -18.08
CA TYR A 2 -7.34 8.83 -16.64
C TYR A 2 -7.82 7.40 -16.43
N ALA A 3 -6.97 6.53 -15.89
CA ALA A 3 -7.34 5.19 -15.48
C ALA A 3 -7.67 5.22 -13.99
N ASP A 4 -8.89 4.84 -13.64
CA ASP A 4 -9.32 4.68 -12.25
C ASP A 4 -8.91 3.27 -11.76
N ALA A 5 -7.61 2.97 -11.88
CA ALA A 5 -7.03 1.80 -11.26
C ALA A 5 -6.94 2.06 -9.75
N ARG A 6 -7.48 1.17 -8.94
CA ARG A 6 -7.29 1.17 -7.49
C ARG A 6 -5.85 0.78 -7.20
N GLU A 7 -4.90 1.69 -7.41
CA GLU A 7 -3.63 1.57 -6.71
C GLU A 7 -3.93 1.93 -5.25
N ASN A 8 -3.75 0.97 -4.36
CA ASN A 8 -3.83 1.25 -2.93
C ASN A 8 -2.80 2.34 -2.61
N LEU A 9 -3.26 3.51 -2.17
CA LEU A 9 -2.38 4.64 -1.87
C LEU A 9 -1.24 4.25 -0.93
N LEU A 10 -1.50 3.35 0.04
CA LEU A 10 -0.51 2.88 1.01
C LEU A 10 0.56 1.98 0.38
N ASP A 11 0.26 1.35 -0.76
CA ASP A 11 1.20 0.50 -1.49
C ASP A 11 2.02 1.25 -2.53
N ALA A 12 1.68 2.52 -2.78
CA ALA A 12 2.37 3.33 -3.77
C ALA A 12 3.87 3.49 -3.41
N PRO A 13 4.79 3.25 -4.36
CA PRO A 13 6.24 3.28 -4.09
C PRO A 13 6.73 4.59 -3.48
N HIS A 14 6.07 5.70 -3.81
CA HIS A 14 6.39 7.02 -3.29
C HIS A 14 5.70 7.34 -1.95
N ILE A 15 4.82 6.49 -1.43
CA ILE A 15 4.20 6.64 -0.10
C ILE A 15 4.90 5.74 0.93
N ARG A 16 5.39 4.58 0.51
CA ARG A 16 6.10 3.64 1.41
C ARG A 16 7.24 4.27 2.23
N PRO A 17 8.10 5.16 1.67
CA PRO A 17 9.12 5.85 2.47
C PRO A 17 8.53 6.75 3.58
N LEU A 18 7.40 7.40 3.34
CA LEU A 18 6.70 8.18 4.38
C LEU A 18 6.18 7.28 5.50
N ILE A 19 5.54 6.16 5.13
CA ILE A 19 5.07 5.15 6.09
C ILE A 19 6.24 4.61 6.91
N ALA A 20 7.36 4.29 6.25
CA ALA A 20 8.56 3.81 6.93
C ALA A 20 9.09 4.85 7.93
N LEU A 21 9.15 6.13 7.55
CA LEU A 21 9.58 7.21 8.46
C LEU A 21 8.63 7.36 9.66
N LEU A 22 7.31 7.33 9.45
CA LEU A 22 6.34 7.39 10.55
C LEU A 22 6.51 6.24 11.54
N ARG A 23 6.77 5.01 11.05
CA ARG A 23 7.06 3.85 11.91
C ARG A 23 8.36 4.02 12.68
N VAL A 24 9.39 4.59 12.07
CA VAL A 24 10.68 4.87 12.72
C VAL A 24 10.55 6.00 13.76
N ILE A 25 9.72 6.98 13.52
CA ILE A 25 9.39 8.02 14.50
C ILE A 25 8.73 7.39 15.74
N ASP A 26 7.80 6.46 15.55
CA ASP A 26 7.17 5.70 16.63
C ASP A 26 8.18 4.80 17.33
N ASN A 27 8.84 3.91 16.58
CA ASN A 27 9.83 2.97 17.11
C ASN A 27 11.05 2.85 16.17
N PRO A 28 12.20 3.46 16.51
CA PRO A 28 13.40 3.44 15.66
C PRO A 28 14.15 2.10 15.66
N ALA A 29 13.81 1.16 16.54
CA ALA A 29 14.45 -0.16 16.60
C ALA A 29 13.97 -1.13 15.51
N GLN A 30 13.14 -0.67 14.58
CA GLN A 30 12.64 -1.46 13.45
C GLN A 30 13.56 -1.32 12.24
N ASP A 31 14.59 -2.16 12.14
CA ASP A 31 15.67 -2.08 11.15
C ASP A 31 15.16 -1.98 9.71
N ILE A 32 14.12 -2.72 9.33
CA ILE A 32 13.57 -2.73 7.97
C ILE A 32 13.02 -1.34 7.60
N TYR A 33 12.24 -0.75 8.49
CA TYR A 33 11.66 0.57 8.24
C TYR A 33 12.71 1.68 8.35
N LEU A 34 13.68 1.54 9.24
CA LEU A 34 14.80 2.47 9.34
C LEU A 34 15.62 2.48 8.05
N ALA A 35 15.96 1.31 7.52
CA ALA A 35 16.65 1.19 6.23
C ALA A 35 15.82 1.81 5.10
N ALA A 36 14.52 1.49 5.03
CA ALA A 36 13.63 2.03 4.00
C ALA A 36 13.47 3.56 4.08
N ALA A 37 13.46 4.14 5.28
CA ALA A 37 13.42 5.58 5.46
C ALA A 37 14.74 6.24 5.04
N MET A 38 15.89 5.66 5.39
CA MET A 38 17.22 6.17 5.04
C MET A 38 17.46 6.13 3.52
N LEU A 39 17.14 5.03 2.86
CA LEU A 39 17.26 4.84 1.41
C LEU A 39 16.28 5.68 0.59
N GLY A 40 15.23 6.18 1.23
CA GLY A 40 14.21 7.00 0.57
C GLY A 40 14.73 8.37 0.13
N PRO A 41 13.99 9.05 -0.75
CA PRO A 41 14.40 10.36 -1.29
C PRO A 41 14.45 11.48 -0.25
N MET A 42 14.01 11.23 0.98
CA MET A 42 14.09 12.18 2.08
C MET A 42 15.48 12.34 2.66
N PHE A 43 16.28 11.29 2.68
CA PHE A 43 17.61 11.28 3.31
C PHE A 43 18.73 10.87 2.35
N GLY A 44 18.42 10.20 1.26
CA GLY A 44 19.35 9.95 0.15
C GLY A 44 20.56 9.06 0.49
N PHE A 45 20.42 8.16 1.47
CA PHE A 45 21.44 7.13 1.70
C PHE A 45 21.38 6.06 0.61
N THR A 46 22.52 5.44 0.33
CA THR A 46 22.65 4.32 -0.59
C THR A 46 22.75 2.99 0.14
N ASP A 47 22.58 1.88 -0.59
CA ASP A 47 22.80 0.54 -0.04
C ASP A 47 24.22 0.39 0.53
N ASP A 48 25.23 0.96 -0.16
CA ASP A 48 26.63 0.97 0.30
C ASP A 48 26.79 1.75 1.61
N ASP A 49 26.06 2.86 1.78
CA ASP A 49 26.05 3.62 3.03
C ASP A 49 25.53 2.75 4.20
N LEU A 50 24.47 1.96 3.97
CA LEU A 50 23.93 1.06 4.99
C LEU A 50 24.88 -0.10 5.32
N VAL A 51 25.54 -0.65 4.30
CA VAL A 51 26.59 -1.66 4.49
C VAL A 51 27.75 -1.07 5.29
N ARG A 52 28.22 0.13 4.94
CA ARG A 52 29.29 0.85 5.66
C ARG A 52 28.90 1.07 7.12
N LEU A 53 27.68 1.51 7.37
CA LEU A 53 27.15 1.73 8.72
C LEU A 53 27.15 0.44 9.55
N ARG A 54 26.70 -0.67 8.96
CA ARG A 54 26.68 -1.98 9.62
C ARG A 54 28.07 -2.55 9.85
N ALA A 55 28.97 -2.43 8.88
CA ALA A 55 30.33 -2.93 8.95
C ALA A 55 31.20 -2.15 9.94
N GLY A 56 30.93 -0.83 10.09
CA GLY A 56 31.62 0.03 11.05
C GLY A 56 31.16 -0.16 12.50
N ALA A 57 30.01 -0.80 12.72
CA ALA A 57 29.47 -1.00 14.06
C ALA A 57 30.24 -2.08 14.83
N GLN A 58 30.71 -1.73 16.02
CA GLN A 58 31.40 -2.65 16.90
C GLN A 58 30.41 -3.48 17.71
N THR A 59 30.54 -4.80 17.67
CA THR A 59 29.74 -5.73 18.47
C THR A 59 30.51 -6.17 19.71
N PRO A 60 29.86 -6.26 20.89
CA PRO A 60 30.51 -6.75 22.11
C PRO A 60 31.05 -8.20 21.95
N ASP A 61 30.32 -9.00 21.19
CA ASP A 61 30.62 -10.38 20.88
C ASP A 61 30.43 -10.71 19.41
N LYS A 62 31.16 -11.67 18.86
CA LYS A 62 31.03 -12.14 17.46
C LYS A 62 29.64 -12.69 17.11
N HIS A 63 28.81 -13.02 18.11
CA HIS A 63 27.48 -13.58 17.94
C HIS A 63 26.34 -12.56 18.15
N THR A 64 26.64 -11.39 18.68
CA THR A 64 25.64 -10.34 18.93
C THR A 64 25.48 -9.47 17.70
N ARG A 65 24.28 -9.47 17.12
CA ARG A 65 23.95 -8.55 16.00
C ARG A 65 23.50 -7.21 16.57
N ILE A 66 24.20 -6.15 16.22
CA ILE A 66 23.74 -4.78 16.49
C ILE A 66 22.58 -4.44 15.55
N SER A 67 21.52 -3.80 16.08
CA SER A 67 20.45 -3.22 15.25
C SER A 67 21.00 -2.09 14.37
N LEU A 68 20.33 -1.79 13.27
CA LEU A 68 20.72 -0.67 12.42
C LEU A 68 20.69 0.65 13.21
N TYR A 69 19.69 0.81 14.08
CA TYR A 69 19.63 1.99 14.97
C TYR A 69 20.79 2.04 15.96
N GLY A 70 21.22 0.91 16.48
CA GLY A 70 22.43 0.83 17.31
C GLY A 70 23.68 1.25 16.55
N ALA A 71 23.81 0.85 15.27
CA ALA A 71 24.91 1.29 14.41
C ALA A 71 24.87 2.79 14.14
N VAL A 72 23.69 3.39 13.92
CA VAL A 72 23.52 4.85 13.84
C VAL A 72 24.01 5.53 15.11
N LEU A 73 23.62 5.06 16.28
CA LEU A 73 24.05 5.64 17.56
C LEU A 73 25.57 5.58 17.74
N GLN A 74 26.20 4.43 17.40
CA GLN A 74 27.66 4.31 17.49
C GLN A 74 28.38 5.27 16.51
N ALA A 75 27.89 5.38 15.28
CA ALA A 75 28.46 6.31 14.31
C ALA A 75 28.35 7.76 14.78
N VAL A 76 27.22 8.14 15.39
CA VAL A 76 27.05 9.49 15.98
C VAL A 76 28.00 9.73 17.15
N GLN A 77 28.20 8.70 18.00
CA GLN A 77 29.07 8.78 19.17
C GLN A 77 30.56 8.75 18.83
N SER A 78 30.95 8.23 17.65
CA SER A 78 32.34 8.15 17.22
C SER A 78 33.02 9.50 17.08
N GLY A 79 32.24 10.56 16.83
CA GLY A 79 32.75 11.92 16.65
C GLY A 79 33.63 12.09 15.39
N ALA A 80 33.63 11.11 14.47
CA ALA A 80 34.39 11.25 13.23
C ALA A 80 33.83 12.38 12.36
N GLU A 81 34.72 13.17 11.77
CA GLU A 81 34.36 14.34 10.95
C GLU A 81 34.37 14.01 9.44
N ASP A 82 34.23 12.76 9.06
CA ASP A 82 34.07 12.41 7.65
C ASP A 82 32.64 12.71 7.16
N ASP A 83 32.53 12.97 5.85
CA ASP A 83 31.24 13.33 5.21
C ASP A 83 30.12 12.31 5.49
N PHE A 84 30.44 11.03 5.51
CA PHE A 84 29.47 9.98 5.82
C PHE A 84 28.94 10.10 7.25
N THR A 85 29.84 10.25 8.25
CA THR A 85 29.45 10.38 9.66
C THR A 85 28.66 11.66 9.90
N LEU A 86 29.03 12.76 9.24
CA LEU A 86 28.25 14.01 9.30
C LEU A 86 26.82 13.84 8.76
N ARG A 87 26.66 13.10 7.64
CA ARG A 87 25.34 12.76 7.09
C ARG A 87 24.51 11.92 8.07
N VAL A 88 25.13 10.92 8.70
CA VAL A 88 24.47 10.08 9.71
C VAL A 88 24.08 10.90 10.93
N GLN A 89 24.91 11.84 11.38
CA GLN A 89 24.60 12.76 12.48
C GLN A 89 23.43 13.68 12.12
N ALA A 90 23.42 14.26 10.92
CA ALA A 90 22.33 15.10 10.45
C ALA A 90 20.99 14.32 10.38
N PHE A 91 21.03 13.08 9.88
CA PHE A 91 19.87 12.20 9.91
C PHE A 91 19.37 11.94 11.33
N TYR A 92 20.26 11.57 12.26
CA TYR A 92 19.91 11.28 13.64
C TYR A 92 19.32 12.50 14.36
N GLN A 93 19.90 13.66 14.16
CA GLN A 93 19.39 14.92 14.73
C GLN A 93 17.97 15.21 14.24
N ARG A 94 17.74 15.05 12.92
CA ARG A 94 16.43 15.26 12.32
C ARG A 94 15.41 14.24 12.83
N LEU A 95 15.76 12.96 12.86
CA LEU A 95 14.89 11.92 13.40
C LEU A 95 14.53 12.20 14.88
N THR A 96 15.51 12.61 15.69
CA THR A 96 15.27 12.95 17.10
C THR A 96 14.36 14.16 17.26
N ALA A 97 14.50 15.17 16.40
CA ALA A 97 13.62 16.34 16.38
C ALA A 97 12.18 15.94 16.03
N LEU A 98 11.99 15.15 14.97
CA LEU A 98 10.67 14.66 14.56
C LEU A 98 10.02 13.77 15.64
N ARG A 99 10.79 12.90 16.29
CA ARG A 99 10.29 12.08 17.40
C ARG A 99 9.86 12.90 18.63
N ARG A 100 10.58 13.98 18.91
CA ARG A 100 10.19 14.92 19.98
C ARG A 100 8.90 15.66 19.60
N MET A 101 8.82 16.15 18.37
CA MET A 101 7.67 16.85 17.85
C MET A 101 6.41 15.95 17.83
N ALA A 102 6.53 14.68 17.42
CA ALA A 102 5.43 13.71 17.39
C ALA A 102 4.74 13.46 18.73
N ARG A 103 5.36 13.89 19.85
CA ARG A 103 4.80 13.78 21.21
C ARG A 103 3.94 14.98 21.61
N SER A 104 4.10 16.10 20.92
CA SER A 104 3.55 17.38 21.34
C SER A 104 2.63 18.06 20.32
N VAL A 105 2.68 17.64 19.05
CA VAL A 105 1.86 18.23 17.99
C VAL A 105 0.96 17.19 17.31
N PRO A 106 -0.13 17.64 16.69
CA PRO A 106 -0.95 16.77 15.83
C PRO A 106 -0.14 16.15 14.67
N VAL A 107 -0.59 15.00 14.21
CA VAL A 107 0.07 14.28 13.09
C VAL A 107 0.14 15.12 11.82
N GLU A 108 -0.84 15.98 11.60
CA GLU A 108 -0.89 16.89 10.45
C GLU A 108 0.31 17.85 10.43
N GLU A 109 0.58 18.51 11.55
CA GLU A 109 1.73 19.40 11.71
C GLU A 109 3.07 18.65 11.60
N LEU A 110 3.13 17.43 12.11
CA LEU A 110 4.30 16.56 11.96
C LEU A 110 4.57 16.22 10.49
N LEU A 111 3.54 15.91 9.71
CA LEU A 111 3.69 15.62 8.28
C LEU A 111 4.11 16.86 7.47
N GLU A 112 3.54 18.03 7.78
CA GLU A 112 3.97 19.28 7.16
C GLU A 112 5.45 19.56 7.45
N GLU A 113 5.89 19.37 8.68
CA GLU A 113 7.31 19.49 9.02
C GLU A 113 8.18 18.48 8.27
N ILE A 114 7.73 17.22 8.12
CA ILE A 114 8.43 16.23 7.32
C ILE A 114 8.57 16.71 5.87
N PHE A 115 7.49 17.21 5.25
CA PHE A 115 7.52 17.67 3.87
C PHE A 115 8.45 18.87 3.67
N VAL A 116 8.40 19.84 4.58
CA VAL A 116 9.22 21.04 4.52
C VAL A 116 10.69 20.73 4.78
N SER A 117 10.97 20.06 5.89
CA SER A 117 12.35 19.83 6.34
C SER A 117 13.14 18.84 5.46
N THR A 118 12.46 17.93 4.78
CA THR A 118 13.09 16.96 3.87
C THR A 118 13.02 17.38 2.40
N GLY A 119 12.24 18.39 2.05
CA GLY A 119 11.98 18.75 0.66
C GLY A 119 11.24 17.67 -0.14
N TYR A 120 10.53 16.75 0.55
CA TYR A 120 9.95 15.55 -0.05
C TYR A 120 9.01 15.85 -1.23
N LEU A 121 8.13 16.85 -1.08
CA LEU A 121 7.21 17.23 -2.16
C LEU A 121 7.94 17.80 -3.38
N ALA A 122 9.07 18.46 -3.19
CA ALA A 122 9.91 18.94 -4.29
C ALA A 122 10.58 17.76 -5.00
N ALA A 123 11.14 16.81 -4.25
CA ALA A 123 11.73 15.59 -4.78
C ALA A 123 10.71 14.78 -5.59
N LEU A 124 9.50 14.59 -5.09
CA LEU A 124 8.42 13.93 -5.82
C LEU A 124 8.05 14.67 -7.11
N GLY A 125 8.03 15.99 -7.06
CA GLY A 125 7.72 16.84 -8.21
C GLY A 125 8.73 16.72 -9.36
N ALA A 126 9.98 16.39 -9.06
CA ALA A 126 11.04 16.18 -10.04
C ALA A 126 11.02 14.79 -10.70
N MET A 127 10.23 13.86 -10.17
CA MET A 127 10.11 12.49 -10.70
C MET A 127 9.07 12.44 -11.82
N GLU A 128 9.10 11.34 -12.58
CA GLU A 128 8.05 11.03 -13.56
C GLU A 128 6.66 11.03 -12.89
N ASN A 129 5.65 11.64 -13.54
CA ASN A 129 4.31 11.86 -12.97
C ASN A 129 4.32 12.65 -11.64
N GLY A 130 5.28 13.56 -11.47
CA GLY A 130 5.53 14.26 -10.21
C GLY A 130 4.33 15.00 -9.62
N GLN A 131 3.44 15.56 -10.45
CA GLN A 131 2.22 16.21 -9.97
C GLN A 131 1.30 15.19 -9.27
N ARG A 132 1.07 14.01 -9.88
CA ARG A 132 0.26 12.94 -9.30
C ARG A 132 0.87 12.45 -7.97
N ARG A 133 2.19 12.24 -7.95
CA ARG A 133 2.90 11.81 -6.72
C ARG A 133 2.76 12.82 -5.58
N ARG A 134 2.81 14.11 -5.87
CA ARG A 134 2.55 15.17 -4.87
C ARG A 134 1.11 15.17 -4.38
N GLU A 135 0.15 14.97 -5.29
CA GLU A 135 -1.26 14.83 -4.93
C GLU A 135 -1.49 13.61 -4.02
N ASP A 136 -0.87 12.48 -4.34
CA ASP A 136 -0.95 11.26 -3.51
C ASP A 136 -0.32 11.48 -2.13
N ALA A 137 0.82 12.17 -2.03
CA ALA A 137 1.42 12.51 -0.74
C ALA A 137 0.52 13.41 0.13
N ARG A 138 -0.19 14.37 -0.49
CA ARG A 138 -1.17 15.22 0.22
C ARG A 138 -2.41 14.43 0.64
N ARG A 139 -2.90 13.49 -0.21
CA ARG A 139 -3.99 12.58 0.16
C ARG A 139 -3.60 11.69 1.33
N PHE A 140 -2.36 11.18 1.32
CA PHE A 140 -1.83 10.43 2.44
C PHE A 140 -1.79 11.26 3.71
N ALA A 141 -1.36 12.54 3.65
CA ALA A 141 -1.40 13.44 4.79
C ALA A 141 -2.82 13.66 5.32
N SER A 142 -3.80 13.85 4.44
CA SER A 142 -5.23 13.97 4.83
C SER A 142 -5.75 12.69 5.49
N PHE A 143 -5.38 11.50 4.98
CA PHE A 143 -5.70 10.22 5.62
C PHE A 143 -5.09 10.14 7.03
N CYS A 144 -3.82 10.51 7.18
CA CYS A 144 -3.13 10.50 8.47
C CYS A 144 -3.74 11.48 9.47
N ALA A 145 -4.16 12.67 9.04
CA ALA A 145 -4.85 13.64 9.88
C ALA A 145 -6.14 13.07 10.47
N GLY A 146 -6.95 12.38 9.65
CA GLY A 146 -8.17 11.70 10.10
C GLY A 146 -7.92 10.51 11.03
N ALA A 147 -6.85 9.75 10.80
CA ALA A 147 -6.54 8.52 11.57
C ALA A 147 -5.66 8.79 12.81
N GLY A 148 -5.01 9.94 12.87
CA GLY A 148 -3.96 10.26 13.86
C GLY A 148 -4.43 10.89 15.17
N ALA A 149 -5.73 10.94 15.46
CA ALA A 149 -6.28 11.57 16.67
C ALA A 149 -5.72 11.00 18.00
N GLY A 150 -5.21 9.76 17.98
CA GLY A 150 -4.55 9.11 19.13
C GLY A 150 -3.02 9.18 19.13
N GLY A 151 -2.42 10.08 18.32
CA GLY A 151 -0.97 10.22 18.19
C GLY A 151 -0.33 9.22 17.21
N ILE A 152 1.01 9.24 17.12
CA ILE A 152 1.78 8.51 16.13
C ILE A 152 1.57 6.98 16.20
N SER A 153 1.51 6.40 17.39
CA SER A 153 1.31 4.95 17.56
C SER A 153 -0.09 4.51 17.15
N ALA A 154 -1.11 5.34 17.34
CA ALA A 154 -2.46 5.06 16.87
C ALA A 154 -2.52 5.15 15.34
N LEU A 155 -1.84 6.12 14.75
CA LEU A 155 -1.70 6.25 13.30
C LEU A 155 -1.04 5.01 12.67
N VAL A 156 0.09 4.56 13.23
CA VAL A 156 0.78 3.36 12.71
C VAL A 156 -0.15 2.15 12.72
N ARG A 157 -0.90 1.93 13.81
CA ARG A 157 -1.91 0.85 13.85
C ARG A 157 -3.03 1.03 12.82
N ALA A 158 -3.47 2.25 12.59
CA ALA A 158 -4.50 2.54 11.58
C ALA A 158 -3.99 2.27 10.15
N ILE A 159 -2.73 2.60 9.86
CA ILE A 159 -2.07 2.26 8.59
C ILE A 159 -1.99 0.74 8.42
N ASP A 160 -1.62 -0.01 9.48
CA ASP A 160 -1.56 -1.48 9.44
C ASP A 160 -2.93 -2.09 9.15
N ALA A 161 -3.95 -1.63 9.85
CA ALA A 161 -5.32 -2.09 9.66
C ALA A 161 -5.84 -1.79 8.25
N ALA A 162 -5.57 -0.59 7.72
CA ALA A 162 -5.95 -0.20 6.36
C ALA A 162 -5.22 -1.02 5.29
N THR A 163 -3.93 -1.31 5.51
CA THR A 163 -3.12 -2.16 4.61
C THR A 163 -3.66 -3.59 4.58
N LEU A 164 -3.99 -4.18 5.73
CA LEU A 164 -4.57 -5.52 5.82
C LEU A 164 -5.96 -5.61 5.21
N ALA A 165 -6.77 -4.58 5.34
CA ALA A 165 -8.12 -4.51 4.77
C ALA A 165 -8.10 -4.30 3.24
N GLY A 166 -6.94 -4.00 2.63
CA GLY A 166 -6.83 -3.66 1.21
C GLY A 166 -7.61 -2.40 0.81
N SER A 167 -8.01 -1.60 1.80
CA SER A 167 -8.81 -0.40 1.62
C SER A 167 -8.06 0.81 2.18
N THR A 168 -7.76 1.75 1.33
CA THR A 168 -7.51 3.12 1.78
C THR A 168 -8.87 3.72 2.09
N GLY A 169 -9.34 3.66 3.30
CA GLY A 169 -10.66 4.02 3.80
C GLY A 169 -11.34 5.35 3.37
N GLN A 170 -10.93 5.91 2.28
CA GLN A 170 -11.66 6.92 1.54
C GLN A 170 -11.98 6.40 0.14
N GLU A 171 -13.20 5.95 -0.04
CA GLU A 171 -13.89 6.18 -1.30
C GLU A 171 -13.75 7.68 -1.60
N THR A 172 -12.72 8.05 -2.34
CA THR A 172 -12.79 9.33 -3.05
C THR A 172 -14.10 9.28 -3.81
N ALA A 173 -14.97 10.24 -3.52
CA ALA A 173 -16.20 10.47 -4.27
C ALA A 173 -15.90 10.20 -5.75
N PRO A 174 -16.80 9.54 -6.49
CA PRO A 174 -16.57 9.18 -7.87
C PRO A 174 -16.05 10.42 -8.56
N GLY A 175 -14.77 10.39 -8.95
CA GLY A 175 -14.11 11.54 -9.51
C GLY A 175 -14.91 11.93 -10.74
N GLY A 176 -15.67 13.02 -10.65
CA GLY A 176 -16.42 13.55 -11.77
C GLY A 176 -15.45 13.63 -12.95
N ALA A 177 -15.93 13.28 -14.14
CA ALA A 177 -15.16 13.31 -15.36
C ALA A 177 -14.31 14.60 -15.40
N ARG A 178 -12.98 14.46 -15.38
CA ARG A 178 -12.11 15.63 -15.51
C ARG A 178 -12.33 16.20 -16.90
N PRO A 179 -12.65 17.49 -17.06
CA PRO A 179 -12.87 18.08 -18.37
C PRO A 179 -11.67 17.81 -19.29
N GLY A 180 -11.93 17.32 -20.51
CA GLY A 180 -10.90 17.05 -21.49
C GLY A 180 -10.12 15.73 -21.30
N CYS A 181 -10.54 14.84 -20.41
CA CYS A 181 -9.88 13.55 -20.19
C CYS A 181 -10.78 12.38 -20.57
N VAL A 182 -10.20 11.33 -21.17
CA VAL A 182 -10.85 10.02 -21.30
C VAL A 182 -10.69 9.27 -19.98
N THR A 183 -11.81 8.85 -19.39
CA THR A 183 -11.83 8.12 -18.13
C THR A 183 -12.00 6.63 -18.41
N ILE A 184 -11.12 5.79 -17.84
CA ILE A 184 -11.22 4.32 -17.89
C ILE A 184 -11.66 3.85 -16.50
N MET A 185 -12.78 3.13 -16.44
CA MET A 185 -13.32 2.61 -15.18
C MET A 185 -14.00 1.26 -15.38
N THR A 186 -14.32 0.57 -14.27
CA THR A 186 -15.13 -0.66 -14.34
C THR A 186 -16.61 -0.33 -14.47
N ILE A 187 -17.38 -1.26 -15.03
CA ILE A 187 -18.86 -1.11 -15.16
C ILE A 187 -19.51 -0.89 -13.78
N HIS A 188 -19.04 -1.56 -12.73
CA HIS A 188 -19.56 -1.36 -11.38
C HIS A 188 -19.40 0.09 -10.88
N ARG A 189 -18.32 0.77 -11.25
CA ARG A 189 -18.07 2.16 -10.85
C ARG A 189 -18.81 3.17 -11.69
N SER A 190 -19.24 2.79 -12.88
CA SER A 190 -20.07 3.66 -13.74
C SER A 190 -21.53 3.71 -13.29
N LYS A 191 -21.96 2.84 -12.38
CA LYS A 191 -23.35 2.80 -11.92
C LYS A 191 -23.77 4.12 -11.31
N GLY A 192 -24.84 4.69 -11.89
CA GLY A 192 -25.37 6.01 -11.48
C GLY A 192 -24.63 7.21 -12.06
N LEU A 193 -23.63 7.00 -12.93
CA LEU A 193 -22.96 8.06 -13.66
C LEU A 193 -23.48 8.10 -15.11
N GLN A 194 -23.45 9.29 -15.72
CA GLN A 194 -23.85 9.50 -17.12
C GLN A 194 -22.69 10.12 -17.89
N PHE A 195 -22.40 9.58 -19.07
CA PHE A 195 -21.33 10.05 -19.93
C PHE A 195 -21.86 10.29 -21.34
N PRO A 196 -21.43 11.37 -22.02
CA PRO A 196 -21.88 11.68 -23.39
C PRO A 196 -21.48 10.60 -24.41
N VAL A 197 -20.35 9.96 -24.21
CA VAL A 197 -19.82 8.89 -25.07
C VAL A 197 -19.22 7.81 -24.19
N VAL A 198 -19.61 6.55 -24.43
CA VAL A 198 -19.14 5.38 -23.68
C VAL A 198 -18.62 4.33 -24.65
N PHE A 199 -17.44 3.81 -24.38
CA PHE A 199 -16.85 2.66 -25.07
C PHE A 199 -16.80 1.46 -24.12
N VAL A 200 -17.56 0.41 -24.38
CA VAL A 200 -17.47 -0.84 -23.63
C VAL A 200 -16.41 -1.71 -24.29
N ALA A 201 -15.27 -1.86 -23.64
CA ALA A 201 -14.13 -2.62 -24.16
C ALA A 201 -14.23 -4.10 -23.79
N ASP A 202 -13.55 -4.96 -24.54
CA ASP A 202 -13.37 -6.41 -24.28
C ASP A 202 -14.69 -7.19 -24.18
N THR A 203 -15.70 -6.81 -24.95
CA THR A 203 -17.02 -7.47 -24.96
C THR A 203 -16.99 -8.88 -25.55
N ALA A 204 -15.94 -9.24 -26.30
CA ALA A 204 -15.74 -10.59 -26.85
C ALA A 204 -15.14 -11.59 -25.85
N ARG A 205 -14.71 -11.14 -24.67
CA ARG A 205 -14.09 -12.01 -23.67
C ARG A 205 -15.10 -12.97 -23.07
N GLN A 206 -14.73 -14.24 -23.03
CA GLN A 206 -15.54 -15.25 -22.34
C GLN A 206 -15.56 -15.01 -20.83
N PHE A 207 -16.70 -15.26 -20.21
CA PHE A 207 -16.85 -15.12 -18.77
C PHE A 207 -15.93 -16.09 -18.03
N ASN A 208 -15.29 -15.60 -16.96
CA ASN A 208 -14.40 -16.40 -16.14
C ASN A 208 -15.21 -17.43 -15.33
N ALA A 209 -15.05 -18.72 -15.66
CA ALA A 209 -15.69 -19.81 -14.95
C ALA A 209 -14.79 -20.46 -13.88
N ALA A 210 -13.75 -19.76 -13.40
CA ALA A 210 -12.79 -20.31 -12.42
C ALA A 210 -13.49 -20.70 -11.11
N ASP A 211 -14.46 -19.92 -10.66
CA ASP A 211 -15.19 -20.16 -9.40
C ASP A 211 -16.04 -21.44 -9.45
N THR A 212 -16.51 -21.84 -10.64
CA THR A 212 -17.26 -23.10 -10.80
C THR A 212 -16.37 -24.34 -10.84
N ARG A 213 -15.03 -24.17 -10.85
CA ARG A 213 -14.03 -25.25 -10.94
C ARG A 213 -13.30 -25.52 -9.62
N GLN A 214 -13.64 -24.81 -8.56
CA GLN A 214 -13.04 -24.99 -7.23
C GLN A 214 -13.29 -26.42 -6.71
N PRO A 215 -12.38 -27.00 -5.90
CA PRO A 215 -12.57 -28.34 -5.33
C PRO A 215 -13.80 -28.45 -4.43
N VAL A 216 -14.20 -27.36 -3.80
CA VAL A 216 -15.37 -27.22 -2.93
C VAL A 216 -16.23 -26.09 -3.49
N LEU A 217 -17.49 -26.39 -3.77
CA LEU A 217 -18.50 -25.38 -4.11
C LEU A 217 -19.45 -25.21 -2.94
N LEU A 218 -19.67 -23.97 -2.53
CA LEU A 218 -20.59 -23.61 -1.44
C LEU A 218 -21.72 -22.76 -2.01
N HIS A 219 -22.93 -23.07 -1.64
CA HIS A 219 -24.10 -22.28 -2.01
C HIS A 219 -25.02 -22.08 -0.80
N ARG A 220 -25.50 -20.84 -0.64
CA ARG A 220 -26.27 -20.43 0.55
C ARG A 220 -27.53 -21.28 0.79
N VAL A 221 -28.18 -21.72 -0.27
CA VAL A 221 -29.44 -22.49 -0.21
C VAL A 221 -29.21 -23.97 -0.45
N CYS A 222 -28.34 -24.35 -1.41
CA CYS A 222 -28.16 -25.73 -1.85
C CYS A 222 -27.05 -26.47 -1.08
N GLY A 223 -26.34 -25.82 -0.13
CA GLY A 223 -25.32 -26.45 0.69
C GLY A 223 -23.96 -26.55 0.02
N ALA A 224 -23.25 -27.67 0.17
CA ALA A 224 -21.86 -27.87 -0.28
C ALA A 224 -21.74 -29.04 -1.27
N GLY A 225 -20.94 -28.86 -2.30
CA GLY A 225 -20.56 -29.88 -3.25
C GLY A 225 -19.04 -30.08 -3.28
N LEU A 226 -18.58 -31.32 -3.27
CA LEU A 226 -17.17 -31.67 -3.17
C LEU A 226 -16.68 -32.41 -4.43
N ARG A 227 -15.44 -32.10 -4.79
CA ARG A 227 -14.62 -32.94 -5.68
C ARG A 227 -13.78 -33.87 -4.82
N LEU A 228 -13.96 -35.15 -4.94
CA LEU A 228 -13.25 -36.13 -4.14
C LEU A 228 -12.10 -36.76 -4.96
N ARG A 229 -10.99 -37.01 -4.28
CA ARG A 229 -9.89 -37.84 -4.82
C ARG A 229 -9.87 -39.15 -4.06
N PRO A 230 -9.94 -40.31 -4.73
CA PRO A 230 -9.78 -41.58 -4.05
C PRO A 230 -8.35 -41.75 -3.53
N GLU A 231 -8.20 -42.34 -2.37
CA GLU A 231 -6.88 -42.70 -1.83
C GLU A 231 -6.22 -43.72 -2.77
N GLY A 232 -5.02 -43.41 -3.30
CA GLY A 232 -4.27 -44.28 -4.22
C GLY A 232 -4.76 -44.33 -5.69
N GLY A 233 -5.75 -43.50 -6.06
CA GLY A 233 -6.27 -43.43 -7.43
C GLY A 233 -5.83 -42.23 -8.22
N GLU A 234 -5.62 -42.37 -9.52
CA GLU A 234 -5.45 -41.21 -10.41
C GLU A 234 -6.82 -40.61 -10.76
N GLY A 235 -6.94 -39.29 -10.51
CA GLY A 235 -8.10 -38.48 -10.91
C GLY A 235 -9.01 -38.07 -9.74
N ALA A 236 -9.76 -36.99 -9.98
CA ALA A 236 -10.78 -36.49 -9.07
C ALA A 236 -12.17 -36.67 -9.69
N TYR A 237 -13.12 -37.22 -8.96
CA TYR A 237 -14.51 -37.33 -9.40
C TYR A 237 -15.41 -36.27 -8.74
N LYS A 238 -16.43 -35.86 -9.46
CA LYS A 238 -17.42 -34.90 -9.02
C LYS A 238 -18.57 -35.65 -8.33
N THR A 239 -18.93 -35.26 -7.14
CA THR A 239 -20.16 -35.74 -6.50
C THR A 239 -21.40 -35.21 -7.23
N ALA A 240 -22.54 -35.87 -7.06
CA ALA A 240 -23.82 -35.38 -7.63
C ALA A 240 -24.14 -33.97 -7.14
N ALA A 241 -23.90 -33.70 -5.85
CA ALA A 241 -24.06 -32.35 -5.26
C ALA A 241 -23.13 -31.34 -5.94
N TYR A 242 -21.88 -31.70 -6.21
CA TYR A 242 -20.96 -30.82 -6.94
C TYR A 242 -21.45 -30.48 -8.34
N THR A 243 -21.94 -31.49 -9.07
CA THR A 243 -22.45 -31.29 -10.43
C THR A 243 -23.68 -30.39 -10.45
N ALA A 244 -24.63 -30.63 -9.54
CA ALA A 244 -25.81 -29.78 -9.39
C ALA A 244 -25.41 -28.32 -9.04
N LEU A 245 -24.53 -28.14 -8.06
CA LEU A 245 -24.07 -26.81 -7.67
C LEU A 245 -23.31 -26.10 -8.77
N SER A 246 -22.46 -26.79 -9.52
CA SER A 246 -21.75 -26.19 -10.65
C SER A 246 -22.70 -25.63 -11.73
N THR A 247 -23.85 -26.31 -11.94
CA THR A 247 -24.90 -25.85 -12.87
C THR A 247 -25.60 -24.58 -12.33
N VAL A 248 -25.95 -24.58 -11.02
CA VAL A 248 -26.57 -23.44 -10.37
C VAL A 248 -25.63 -22.23 -10.43
N HIS A 249 -24.39 -22.38 -10.00
CA HIS A 249 -23.38 -21.31 -10.05
C HIS A 249 -23.18 -20.76 -11.47
N ALA A 250 -23.16 -21.62 -12.49
CA ALA A 250 -23.04 -21.17 -13.88
C ALA A 250 -24.26 -20.36 -14.35
N ALA A 251 -25.45 -20.68 -13.87
CA ALA A 251 -26.66 -19.93 -14.17
C ALA A 251 -26.69 -18.59 -13.44
N GLU A 252 -26.34 -18.56 -12.16
CA GLU A 252 -26.23 -17.33 -11.37
C GLU A 252 -25.17 -16.39 -11.92
N MET A 253 -23.99 -16.90 -12.29
CA MET A 253 -22.94 -16.12 -12.89
C MET A 253 -23.38 -15.50 -14.21
N ARG A 254 -24.08 -16.24 -15.06
CA ARG A 254 -24.67 -15.69 -16.30
C ARG A 254 -25.65 -14.57 -16.01
N SER A 255 -26.54 -14.75 -15.02
CA SER A 255 -27.50 -13.75 -14.61
C SER A 255 -26.81 -12.47 -14.12
N GLU A 256 -25.74 -12.61 -13.35
CA GLU A 256 -24.96 -11.46 -12.84
C GLU A 256 -24.25 -10.71 -13.99
N GLN A 257 -23.66 -11.44 -14.94
CA GLN A 257 -23.03 -10.83 -16.11
C GLN A 257 -24.05 -10.06 -16.99
N MET A 258 -25.26 -10.59 -17.13
CA MET A 258 -26.34 -9.90 -17.83
C MET A 258 -26.78 -8.62 -17.11
N ARG A 259 -26.81 -8.63 -15.76
CA ARG A 259 -27.07 -7.41 -14.98
C ARG A 259 -25.98 -6.37 -15.17
N LEU A 260 -24.71 -6.80 -15.17
CA LEU A 260 -23.58 -5.89 -15.42
C LEU A 260 -23.65 -5.28 -16.81
N LEU A 261 -23.95 -6.08 -17.83
CA LEU A 261 -24.13 -5.59 -19.19
C LEU A 261 -25.29 -4.59 -19.27
N TYR A 262 -26.41 -4.88 -18.62
CA TYR A 262 -27.54 -3.96 -18.52
C TYR A 262 -27.10 -2.61 -17.92
N VAL A 263 -26.35 -2.62 -16.80
CA VAL A 263 -25.84 -1.38 -16.18
C VAL A 263 -24.88 -0.62 -17.12
N ALA A 264 -24.13 -1.33 -17.96
CA ALA A 264 -23.21 -0.68 -18.91
C ALA A 264 -23.94 -0.02 -20.08
N LEU A 265 -25.14 -0.49 -20.43
CA LEU A 265 -25.93 -0.04 -21.57
C LEU A 265 -27.01 1.00 -21.21
N THR A 266 -27.33 1.13 -19.94
CA THR A 266 -28.32 2.09 -19.38
C THR A 266 -27.66 3.20 -18.58
#